data_59aa156a82a9f47a730cf2b1ea6969eb
#
_entry.id   59aa156a82a9f47a730cf2b1ea6969eb
#
_cell.length_a   1.000
_cell.length_b   1.000
_cell.length_c   1.000
_cell.angle_alpha   90.00
_cell.angle_beta   90.00
_cell.angle_gamma   90.00
#
_symmetry.space_group_name_H-M   'P 1'
#
loop_
_entity.id
_entity.type
_entity.pdbx_description
1 polymer ?
#
loop_
_entity_poly.entity_id
_entity_poly.type
_entity_poly.pdbx_seq_one_letter_code
_entity_poly.pdbx_strand_id
1 'polypeptide(L)'
;MPLSLLSSNLVSTFKTSHMNTPRQRLILILGDQLDEEASALRDFDPAHDTIWMAEVLEESTHIPSSKQRTTVFLSAMRHFAAHLQARGWPLIYSRLDDTHNTGTLAGELVKAIANTQPQQMVMTAPGDWRVLQSLRAIAKQHDVPLEIRDDTHFFSTVREFAMHADGRKQLRLEYFYRELRQKNGILMEGKKPIGGQWNFDADNRGSFGKQGPGLLPTPTRVTPDAITLDVMRLVNDKLAHHPGSIAQFGWPVTRAEALVALNEFIVHRLPSFGLYQD
;
A
#
# COMPACT_ATOMS: atom_id res chain seq x y z
N MET A 1 19.89 -9.55 82.65
CA MET A 1 19.95 -10.13 81.32
C MET A 1 18.82 -9.53 80.51
N PRO A 2 19.00 -8.58 79.63
CA PRO A 2 17.94 -8.14 78.73
C PRO A 2 18.24 -8.62 77.29
N LEU A 3 17.18 -9.15 76.69
CA LEU A 3 17.09 -9.52 75.28
C LEU A 3 16.89 -8.26 74.41
N SER A 4 17.79 -8.06 73.47
CA SER A 4 17.68 -7.03 72.41
C SER A 4 16.84 -7.52 71.27
N LEU A 5 15.78 -6.79 70.97
CA LEU A 5 14.92 -6.96 69.78
C LEU A 5 15.52 -6.15 68.61
N LEU A 6 15.97 -6.86 67.58
CA LEU A 6 16.30 -6.30 66.28
C LEU A 6 15.04 -6.20 65.44
N SER A 7 14.60 -4.97 65.21
CA SER A 7 13.53 -4.62 64.28
C SER A 7 14.16 -4.44 62.88
N SER A 8 13.93 -5.36 62.00
CA SER A 8 14.25 -5.28 60.57
C SER A 8 13.20 -4.43 59.84
N ASN A 9 13.57 -3.24 59.42
CA ASN A 9 12.78 -2.40 58.50
C ASN A 9 12.85 -2.96 57.08
N LEU A 10 11.78 -3.59 56.67
CA LEU A 10 11.50 -3.95 55.27
C LEU A 10 11.01 -2.68 54.56
N VAL A 11 11.91 -1.98 53.86
CA VAL A 11 11.52 -0.92 52.92
C VAL A 11 11.05 -1.63 51.63
N SER A 12 9.72 -1.70 51.50
CA SER A 12 9.07 -2.14 50.28
C SER A 12 9.25 -1.06 49.21
N THR A 13 10.17 -1.27 48.27
CA THR A 13 10.29 -0.45 47.06
C THR A 13 9.12 -0.77 46.15
N PHE A 14 8.06 0.03 46.22
CA PHE A 14 7.03 0.07 45.18
C PHE A 14 7.71 0.52 43.87
N LYS A 15 7.93 -0.44 42.96
CA LYS A 15 8.15 -0.13 41.56
C LYS A 15 6.86 0.49 41.02
N THR A 16 6.83 1.80 40.88
CA THR A 16 5.83 2.50 40.07
C THR A 16 5.95 1.94 38.64
N SER A 17 5.04 1.06 38.28
CA SER A 17 4.81 0.73 36.89
C SER A 17 4.38 2.04 36.22
N HIS A 18 5.23 2.60 35.39
CA HIS A 18 4.79 3.64 34.45
C HIS A 18 3.67 3.01 33.60
N MET A 19 2.43 3.34 33.94
CA MET A 19 1.31 3.12 33.04
C MET A 19 1.65 3.88 31.77
N ASN A 20 1.94 3.14 30.71
CA ASN A 20 2.25 3.67 29.40
C ASN A 20 0.99 4.38 28.91
N THR A 21 0.93 5.70 29.06
CA THR A 21 -0.16 6.49 28.50
C THR A 21 -0.19 6.21 27.01
N PRO A 22 -1.35 5.81 26.43
CA PRO A 22 -1.44 5.52 25.01
C PRO A 22 -0.92 6.73 24.23
N ARG A 23 0.04 6.49 23.33
CA ARG A 23 0.62 7.57 22.52
C ARG A 23 -0.36 7.93 21.42
N GLN A 24 -0.64 9.20 21.24
CA GLN A 24 -1.37 9.70 20.08
C GLN A 24 -0.48 9.56 18.83
N ARG A 25 -0.89 8.68 17.88
CA ARG A 25 -0.14 8.41 16.67
C ARG A 25 -0.85 8.95 15.44
N LEU A 26 -0.06 9.40 14.47
CA LEU A 26 -0.53 9.69 13.11
C LEU A 26 -0.10 8.56 12.18
N ILE A 27 -1.07 7.82 11.64
CA ILE A 27 -0.84 6.67 10.77
C ILE A 27 -0.91 7.13 9.33
N LEU A 28 0.22 7.10 8.62
CA LEU A 28 0.31 7.58 7.24
C LEU A 28 -0.04 6.45 6.27
N ILE A 29 -1.09 6.62 5.48
CA ILE A 29 -1.51 5.69 4.42
C ILE A 29 -1.35 6.40 3.08
N LEU A 30 -0.50 5.84 2.21
CA LEU A 30 -0.25 6.35 0.87
C LEU A 30 -1.26 5.79 -0.14
N GLY A 31 -1.40 6.45 -1.29
CA GLY A 31 -2.39 6.09 -2.30
C GLY A 31 -2.20 4.73 -2.97
N ASP A 32 -1.04 4.10 -2.81
CA ASP A 32 -0.71 2.75 -3.27
C ASP A 32 -0.75 1.70 -2.13
N GLN A 33 -1.17 2.07 -0.91
CA GLN A 33 -1.17 1.23 0.29
C GLN A 33 -2.57 1.12 0.91
N LEU A 34 -3.62 1.08 0.09
CA LEU A 34 -5.03 1.11 0.50
C LEU A 34 -5.50 -0.27 0.98
N ASP A 35 -4.95 -0.73 2.09
CA ASP A 35 -5.24 -2.02 2.71
C ASP A 35 -5.45 -1.86 4.22
N GLU A 36 -6.57 -2.37 4.74
CA GLU A 36 -6.86 -2.36 6.19
C GLU A 36 -5.90 -3.24 6.99
N GLU A 37 -5.28 -4.23 6.33
CA GLU A 37 -4.30 -5.13 6.94
C GLU A 37 -2.86 -4.63 6.76
N ALA A 38 -2.68 -3.41 6.21
CA ALA A 38 -1.36 -2.80 6.08
C ALA A 38 -0.60 -2.80 7.41
N SER A 39 0.71 -3.01 7.35
CA SER A 39 1.54 -3.12 8.56
C SER A 39 1.45 -1.88 9.46
N ALA A 40 1.21 -0.70 8.87
CA ALA A 40 0.98 0.54 9.60
C ALA A 40 -0.27 0.52 10.48
N LEU A 41 -1.30 -0.25 10.08
CA LEU A 41 -2.59 -0.37 10.80
C LEU A 41 -2.68 -1.56 11.76
N ARG A 42 -1.65 -2.41 11.85
CA ARG A 42 -1.70 -3.68 12.62
C ARG A 42 -2.16 -3.51 14.06
N ASP A 43 -1.80 -2.41 14.71
CA ASP A 43 -2.09 -2.09 16.11
C ASP A 43 -2.81 -0.74 16.24
N PHE A 44 -3.62 -0.39 15.23
CA PHE A 44 -4.40 0.84 15.20
C PHE A 44 -5.46 0.85 16.31
N ASP A 45 -5.47 1.93 17.09
CA ASP A 45 -6.45 2.19 18.13
C ASP A 45 -7.23 3.46 17.81
N PRO A 46 -8.50 3.37 17.38
CA PRO A 46 -9.29 4.53 17.00
C PRO A 46 -9.56 5.52 18.14
N ALA A 47 -9.30 5.15 19.40
CA ALA A 47 -9.42 6.05 20.54
C ALA A 47 -8.21 6.99 20.68
N HIS A 48 -7.06 6.64 20.10
CA HIS A 48 -5.79 7.35 20.30
C HIS A 48 -5.07 7.69 19.00
N ASP A 49 -5.39 7.01 17.89
CA ASP A 49 -4.72 7.15 16.62
C ASP A 49 -5.58 7.88 15.59
N THR A 50 -4.92 8.58 14.69
CA THR A 50 -5.58 9.22 13.55
C THR A 50 -4.91 8.76 12.27
N ILE A 51 -5.68 8.33 11.30
CA ILE A 51 -5.19 8.02 9.96
C ILE A 51 -5.04 9.30 9.16
N TRP A 52 -3.97 9.40 8.38
CA TRP A 52 -3.74 10.49 7.44
C TRP A 52 -3.61 9.95 6.02
N MET A 53 -4.32 10.59 5.09
CA MET A 53 -4.24 10.38 3.66
C MET A 53 -4.31 11.72 2.92
N ALA A 54 -3.63 11.83 1.78
CA ALA A 54 -3.69 13.05 0.95
C ALA A 54 -3.62 12.72 -0.54
N GLU A 55 -4.51 13.33 -1.31
CA GLU A 55 -4.40 13.46 -2.75
C GLU A 55 -3.56 14.70 -3.04
N VAL A 56 -2.52 14.58 -3.85
CA VAL A 56 -1.65 15.71 -4.20
C VAL A 56 -1.32 15.73 -5.68
N LEU A 57 -1.17 16.92 -6.23
CA LEU A 57 -0.88 17.10 -7.66
C LEU A 57 0.50 16.55 -8.04
N GLU A 58 1.47 16.68 -7.14
CA GLU A 58 2.85 16.22 -7.34
C GLU A 58 2.91 14.76 -7.78
N GLU A 59 2.13 13.86 -7.16
CA GLU A 59 2.16 12.42 -7.46
C GLU A 59 1.63 12.08 -8.87
N SER A 60 0.85 12.97 -9.47
CA SER A 60 0.36 12.80 -10.84
C SER A 60 1.23 13.52 -11.89
N THR A 61 2.04 14.50 -11.47
CA THR A 61 2.80 15.40 -12.37
C THR A 61 4.30 15.20 -12.33
N HIS A 62 4.86 14.63 -11.25
CA HIS A 62 6.28 14.33 -11.14
C HIS A 62 6.78 13.48 -12.34
N ILE A 63 6.04 12.42 -12.65
CA ILE A 63 6.13 11.72 -13.94
C ILE A 63 4.72 11.73 -14.51
N PRO A 64 4.49 12.35 -15.70
CA PRO A 64 3.16 12.43 -16.27
C PRO A 64 2.49 11.06 -16.36
N SER A 65 1.37 10.92 -15.68
CA SER A 65 0.59 9.69 -15.64
C SER A 65 -0.60 9.78 -16.60
N SER A 66 -1.10 8.65 -17.10
CA SER A 66 -2.32 8.66 -17.91
C SER A 66 -3.53 9.05 -17.06
N LYS A 67 -4.52 9.68 -17.69
CA LYS A 67 -5.79 10.03 -17.03
C LYS A 67 -6.46 8.79 -16.40
N GLN A 68 -6.39 7.64 -17.06
CA GLN A 68 -6.96 6.39 -16.53
C GLN A 68 -6.30 5.98 -15.22
N ARG A 69 -4.96 5.98 -15.16
CA ARG A 69 -4.21 5.63 -13.95
C ARG A 69 -4.56 6.59 -12.80
N THR A 70 -4.52 7.90 -13.06
CA THR A 70 -4.87 8.89 -12.03
C THR A 70 -6.31 8.71 -11.54
N THR A 71 -7.25 8.43 -12.46
CA THR A 71 -8.65 8.16 -12.09
C THR A 71 -8.76 6.94 -11.15
N VAL A 72 -8.05 5.83 -11.45
CA VAL A 72 -8.04 4.66 -10.56
C VAL A 72 -7.51 5.04 -9.18
N PHE A 73 -6.36 5.70 -9.11
CA PHE A 73 -5.72 6.04 -7.83
C PHE A 73 -6.62 6.93 -6.97
N LEU A 74 -7.08 8.06 -7.51
CA LEU A 74 -7.91 8.99 -6.75
C LEU A 74 -9.27 8.38 -6.38
N SER A 75 -9.89 7.61 -7.27
CA SER A 75 -11.15 6.90 -6.96
C SER A 75 -10.94 5.88 -5.85
N ALA A 76 -9.89 5.06 -5.92
CA ALA A 76 -9.57 4.07 -4.89
C ALA A 76 -9.29 4.74 -3.54
N MET A 77 -8.55 5.86 -3.51
CA MET A 77 -8.30 6.62 -2.29
C MET A 77 -9.60 7.14 -1.68
N ARG A 78 -10.51 7.71 -2.48
CA ARG A 78 -11.80 8.24 -1.99
C ARG A 78 -12.72 7.13 -1.47
N HIS A 79 -12.76 5.98 -2.16
CA HIS A 79 -13.51 4.81 -1.68
C HIS A 79 -12.93 4.25 -0.38
N PHE A 80 -11.62 4.15 -0.27
CA PHE A 80 -10.97 3.69 0.95
C PHE A 80 -11.20 4.66 2.11
N ALA A 81 -11.09 5.97 1.88
CA ALA A 81 -11.43 6.99 2.87
C ALA A 81 -12.88 6.89 3.34
N ALA A 82 -13.84 6.74 2.43
CA ALA A 82 -15.24 6.55 2.77
C ALA A 82 -15.48 5.27 3.58
N HIS A 83 -14.76 4.18 3.24
CA HIS A 83 -14.81 2.94 3.99
C HIS A 83 -14.29 3.09 5.43
N LEU A 84 -13.14 3.75 5.63
CA LEU A 84 -12.59 4.03 6.95
C LEU A 84 -13.53 4.91 7.80
N GLN A 85 -14.13 5.93 7.19
CA GLN A 85 -15.12 6.80 7.83
C GLN A 85 -16.38 6.01 8.25
N ALA A 86 -16.87 5.11 7.40
CA ALA A 86 -18.01 4.26 7.71
C ALA A 86 -17.76 3.32 8.91
N ARG A 87 -16.48 2.97 9.16
CA ARG A 87 -16.05 2.23 10.37
C ARG A 87 -15.89 3.12 11.60
N GLY A 88 -16.08 4.42 11.46
CA GLY A 88 -15.86 5.37 12.57
C GLY A 88 -14.38 5.58 12.92
N TRP A 89 -13.45 5.26 12.00
CA TRP A 89 -12.03 5.46 12.24
C TRP A 89 -11.65 6.94 12.07
N PRO A 90 -10.91 7.57 13.00
CA PRO A 90 -10.44 8.94 12.85
C PRO A 90 -9.56 9.09 11.62
N LEU A 91 -9.96 9.97 10.71
CA LEU A 91 -9.30 10.16 9.42
C LEU A 91 -9.16 11.65 9.09
N ILE A 92 -7.94 12.07 8.79
CA ILE A 92 -7.62 13.32 8.11
C ILE A 92 -7.38 12.98 6.65
N TYR A 93 -8.24 13.46 5.77
CA TYR A 93 -8.13 13.23 4.33
C TYR A 93 -8.16 14.53 3.56
N SER A 94 -7.05 14.86 2.90
CA SER A 94 -6.95 16.03 2.03
C SER A 94 -7.25 15.61 0.60
N ARG A 95 -8.29 16.19 0.00
CA ARG A 95 -8.65 15.95 -1.40
C ARG A 95 -7.88 16.91 -2.31
N LEU A 96 -7.63 16.49 -3.56
CA LEU A 96 -6.93 17.29 -4.56
C LEU A 96 -7.68 18.60 -4.93
N ASP A 97 -8.99 18.60 -4.80
CA ASP A 97 -9.87 19.74 -5.04
C ASP A 97 -10.13 20.61 -3.80
N ASP A 98 -9.55 20.30 -2.65
CA ASP A 98 -9.63 21.16 -1.47
C ASP A 98 -8.90 22.48 -1.71
N THR A 99 -9.54 23.59 -1.35
CA THR A 99 -9.01 24.96 -1.57
C THR A 99 -7.65 25.22 -0.93
N HIS A 100 -7.32 24.51 0.13
CA HIS A 100 -6.08 24.65 0.86
C HIS A 100 -5.10 23.49 0.63
N ASN A 101 -5.35 22.63 -0.38
CA ASN A 101 -4.41 21.57 -0.73
C ASN A 101 -3.10 22.17 -1.24
N THR A 102 -1.99 21.78 -0.64
CA THR A 102 -0.64 22.33 -0.96
C THR A 102 -0.04 21.76 -2.22
N GLY A 103 -0.64 20.71 -2.78
CA GLY A 103 -0.16 20.00 -3.98
C GLY A 103 0.99 19.04 -3.73
N THR A 104 1.49 18.90 -2.49
CA THR A 104 2.61 18.01 -2.13
C THR A 104 2.31 17.19 -0.89
N LEU A 105 2.82 15.95 -0.82
CA LEU A 105 2.69 15.10 0.37
C LEU A 105 3.34 15.75 1.59
N ALA A 106 4.51 16.37 1.41
CA ALA A 106 5.22 17.08 2.47
C ALA A 106 4.37 18.22 3.08
N GLY A 107 3.77 19.05 2.21
CA GLY A 107 2.95 20.16 2.66
C GLY A 107 1.69 19.71 3.41
N GLU A 108 1.02 18.68 2.91
CA GLU A 108 -0.17 18.13 3.58
C GLU A 108 0.20 17.44 4.92
N LEU A 109 1.36 16.78 5.00
CA LEU A 109 1.82 16.18 6.25
C LEU A 109 2.17 17.27 7.30
N VAL A 110 2.81 18.39 6.90
CA VAL A 110 3.08 19.51 7.80
C VAL A 110 1.78 20.07 8.40
N LYS A 111 0.73 20.22 7.60
CA LYS A 111 -0.59 20.65 8.10
C LYS A 111 -1.17 19.64 9.09
N ALA A 112 -1.07 18.35 8.78
CA ALA A 112 -1.58 17.31 9.67
C ALA A 112 -0.83 17.29 11.01
N ILE A 113 0.50 17.41 11.01
CA ILE A 113 1.32 17.50 12.22
C ILE A 113 0.92 18.73 13.07
N ALA A 114 0.76 19.89 12.43
CA ALA A 114 0.37 21.11 13.12
C ALA A 114 -1.02 20.97 13.80
N ASN A 115 -1.95 20.28 13.16
CA ASN A 115 -3.31 20.11 13.66
C ASN A 115 -3.42 19.03 14.74
N THR A 116 -2.64 17.95 14.66
CA THR A 116 -2.79 16.78 15.56
C THR A 116 -1.73 16.73 16.66
N GLN A 117 -0.58 17.39 16.45
CA GLN A 117 0.57 17.34 17.35
C GLN A 117 0.92 15.91 17.79
N PRO A 118 1.14 14.97 16.83
CA PRO A 118 1.29 13.58 17.15
C PRO A 118 2.59 13.31 17.91
N GLN A 119 2.55 12.39 18.87
CA GLN A 119 3.73 11.95 19.61
C GLN A 119 4.60 10.97 18.79
N GLN A 120 4.02 10.36 17.77
CA GLN A 120 4.68 9.43 16.85
C GLN A 120 3.93 9.39 15.52
N MET A 121 4.66 9.18 14.44
CA MET A 121 4.11 8.79 13.15
C MET A 121 4.45 7.35 12.84
N VAL A 122 3.54 6.63 12.15
CA VAL A 122 3.74 5.25 11.71
C VAL A 122 3.38 5.16 10.24
N MET A 123 4.19 4.46 9.45
CA MET A 123 3.88 4.17 8.05
C MET A 123 4.37 2.80 7.62
N THR A 124 3.72 2.22 6.64
CA THR A 124 4.29 1.13 5.85
C THR A 124 5.36 1.70 4.92
N ALA A 125 6.48 0.99 4.75
CA ALA A 125 7.57 1.44 3.88
C ALA A 125 7.04 1.72 2.46
N PRO A 126 7.19 2.95 1.93
CA PRO A 126 6.74 3.25 0.58
C PRO A 126 7.64 2.63 -0.47
N GLY A 127 7.07 2.27 -1.62
CA GLY A 127 7.83 1.78 -2.77
C GLY A 127 8.67 2.85 -3.46
N ASP A 128 8.33 4.13 -3.29
CA ASP A 128 9.06 5.27 -3.87
C ASP A 128 10.06 5.85 -2.88
N TRP A 129 11.35 5.79 -3.26
CA TRP A 129 12.44 6.36 -2.47
C TRP A 129 12.32 7.87 -2.23
N ARG A 130 11.84 8.62 -3.22
CA ARG A 130 11.61 10.06 -3.14
C ARG A 130 10.59 10.39 -2.04
N VAL A 131 9.47 9.68 -2.04
CA VAL A 131 8.42 9.82 -1.02
C VAL A 131 8.97 9.49 0.36
N LEU A 132 9.71 8.37 0.49
CA LEU A 132 10.32 7.98 1.76
C LEU A 132 11.24 9.07 2.31
N GLN A 133 12.13 9.64 1.48
CA GLN A 133 13.05 10.69 1.92
C GLN A 133 12.33 11.97 2.29
N SER A 134 11.31 12.37 1.52
CA SER A 134 10.49 13.54 1.80
C SER A 134 9.79 13.43 3.16
N LEU A 135 9.11 12.33 3.43
CA LEU A 135 8.39 12.13 4.69
C LEU A 135 9.35 12.03 5.90
N ARG A 136 10.52 11.39 5.74
CA ARG A 136 11.58 11.38 6.76
C ARG A 136 12.11 12.78 7.07
N ALA A 137 12.29 13.60 6.05
CA ALA A 137 12.76 14.97 6.23
C ALA A 137 11.76 15.80 7.05
N ILE A 138 10.45 15.68 6.76
CA ILE A 138 9.39 16.35 7.54
C ILE A 138 9.35 15.83 8.98
N ALA A 139 9.41 14.52 9.19
CA ALA A 139 9.46 13.93 10.53
C ALA A 139 10.61 14.51 11.37
N LYS A 140 11.80 14.56 10.76
CA LYS A 140 13.00 15.16 11.41
C LYS A 140 12.84 16.64 11.66
N GLN A 141 12.31 17.41 10.70
CA GLN A 141 12.13 18.86 10.81
C GLN A 141 11.19 19.23 11.96
N HIS A 142 10.17 18.42 12.20
CA HIS A 142 9.16 18.66 13.25
C HIS A 142 9.43 17.89 14.54
N ASP A 143 10.57 17.21 14.64
CA ASP A 143 10.98 16.41 15.82
C ASP A 143 9.92 15.36 16.23
N VAL A 144 9.24 14.75 15.25
CA VAL A 144 8.26 13.69 15.48
C VAL A 144 8.87 12.34 15.07
N PRO A 145 8.99 11.38 16.01
CA PRO A 145 9.49 10.04 15.68
C PRO A 145 8.66 9.38 14.58
N LEU A 146 9.33 8.83 13.55
CA LEU A 146 8.71 8.10 12.44
C LEU A 146 9.10 6.63 12.49
N GLU A 147 8.13 5.77 12.80
CA GLU A 147 8.25 4.32 12.68
C GLU A 147 7.91 3.88 11.25
N ILE A 148 8.82 3.16 10.60
CA ILE A 148 8.62 2.62 9.26
C ILE A 148 8.58 1.12 9.37
N ARG A 149 7.44 0.53 9.07
CA ARG A 149 7.18 -0.90 9.11
C ARG A 149 7.41 -1.53 7.73
N ASP A 150 7.85 -2.79 7.70
CA ASP A 150 7.96 -3.51 6.44
C ASP A 150 6.60 -3.63 5.75
N ASP A 151 6.61 -3.51 4.44
CA ASP A 151 5.44 -3.83 3.64
C ASP A 151 5.25 -5.36 3.59
N THR A 152 4.16 -5.82 4.19
CA THR A 152 3.80 -7.25 4.24
C THR A 152 2.85 -7.67 3.11
N HIS A 153 2.56 -6.76 2.17
CA HIS A 153 1.76 -7.03 0.98
C HIS A 153 2.50 -7.94 -0.03
N PHE A 154 3.82 -7.96 0.03
CA PHE A 154 4.68 -8.78 -0.83
C PHE A 154 5.15 -10.05 -0.12
N PHE A 155 5.51 -11.07 -0.90
CA PHE A 155 6.06 -12.33 -0.38
C PHE A 155 7.46 -12.21 0.25
N SER A 156 8.10 -11.06 0.11
CA SER A 156 9.39 -10.76 0.72
C SER A 156 9.50 -9.30 1.13
N THR A 157 10.28 -9.05 2.15
CA THR A 157 10.68 -7.70 2.56
C THR A 157 11.91 -7.24 1.76
N VAL A 158 12.18 -5.93 1.79
CA VAL A 158 13.41 -5.35 1.21
C VAL A 158 14.66 -5.99 1.84
N ARG A 159 14.62 -6.31 3.15
CA ARG A 159 15.74 -6.96 3.86
C ARG A 159 15.99 -8.39 3.38
N GLU A 160 14.95 -9.15 3.13
CA GLU A 160 15.07 -10.51 2.57
C GLU A 160 15.66 -10.49 1.16
N PHE A 161 15.23 -9.52 0.34
CA PHE A 161 15.86 -9.33 -0.97
C PHE A 161 17.33 -8.91 -0.85
N ALA A 162 17.67 -8.02 0.08
CA ALA A 162 19.05 -7.63 0.33
C ALA A 162 19.93 -8.83 0.72
N MET A 163 19.43 -9.74 1.57
CA MET A 163 20.13 -10.98 1.91
C MET A 163 20.32 -11.90 0.69
N HIS A 164 19.30 -12.01 -0.18
CA HIS A 164 19.45 -12.75 -1.44
C HIS A 164 20.50 -12.10 -2.36
N ALA A 165 20.59 -10.78 -2.38
CA ALA A 165 21.49 -10.03 -3.26
C ALA A 165 22.94 -10.04 -2.78
N ASP A 166 23.19 -10.27 -1.49
CA ASP A 166 24.52 -10.19 -0.89
C ASP A 166 25.51 -11.17 -1.53
N GLY A 167 26.70 -10.68 -1.86
CA GLY A 167 27.78 -11.45 -2.49
C GLY A 167 27.50 -11.90 -3.94
N ARG A 168 26.36 -11.62 -4.52
CA ARG A 168 26.00 -12.03 -5.89
C ARG A 168 26.49 -10.99 -6.92
N LYS A 169 27.21 -11.45 -7.94
CA LYS A 169 27.67 -10.59 -9.06
C LYS A 169 26.54 -10.22 -10.02
N GLN A 170 25.53 -11.07 -10.13
CA GLN A 170 24.37 -10.88 -11.01
C GLN A 170 23.10 -11.26 -10.25
N LEU A 171 22.10 -10.39 -10.33
CA LEU A 171 20.79 -10.62 -9.77
C LEU A 171 19.85 -11.03 -10.90
N ARG A 172 19.46 -12.32 -10.91
CA ARG A 172 18.41 -12.81 -11.80
C ARG A 172 17.16 -13.06 -10.95
N LEU A 173 16.08 -12.41 -11.31
CA LEU A 173 14.79 -12.51 -10.60
C LEU A 173 14.32 -13.96 -10.47
N GLU A 174 14.59 -14.82 -11.48
CA GLU A 174 14.23 -16.22 -11.48
C GLU A 174 14.76 -16.99 -10.26
N TYR A 175 15.98 -16.74 -9.82
CA TYR A 175 16.54 -17.42 -8.64
C TYR A 175 15.84 -17.00 -7.35
N PHE A 176 15.58 -15.71 -7.19
CA PHE A 176 14.81 -15.20 -6.07
C PHE A 176 13.37 -15.71 -6.07
N TYR A 177 12.73 -15.73 -7.24
CA TYR A 177 11.40 -16.31 -7.43
C TYR A 177 11.35 -17.80 -7.00
N ARG A 178 12.36 -18.61 -7.33
CA ARG A 178 12.44 -20.01 -6.88
C ARG A 178 12.56 -20.12 -5.37
N GLU A 179 13.39 -19.29 -4.75
CA GLU A 179 13.51 -19.21 -3.29
C GLU A 179 12.18 -18.85 -2.63
N LEU A 180 11.46 -17.85 -3.17
CA LEU A 180 10.14 -17.45 -2.66
C LEU A 180 9.10 -18.56 -2.82
N ARG A 181 9.08 -19.27 -3.94
CA ARG A 181 8.17 -20.41 -4.15
C ARG A 181 8.44 -21.51 -3.13
N GLN A 182 9.69 -21.86 -2.89
CA GLN A 182 10.08 -22.88 -1.90
C GLN A 182 9.71 -22.44 -0.48
N LYS A 183 10.01 -21.18 -0.11
CA LYS A 183 9.69 -20.60 1.20
C LYS A 183 8.19 -20.64 1.51
N ASN A 184 7.36 -20.29 0.51
CA ASN A 184 5.91 -20.15 0.69
C ASN A 184 5.12 -21.40 0.27
N GLY A 185 5.76 -22.45 -0.25
CA GLY A 185 5.10 -23.67 -0.71
C GLY A 185 4.21 -23.46 -1.94
N ILE A 186 4.40 -22.37 -2.71
CA ILE A 186 3.52 -22.01 -3.83
C ILE A 186 3.93 -22.75 -5.10
N LEU A 187 3.01 -23.47 -5.71
CA LEU A 187 3.22 -24.31 -6.90
C LEU A 187 4.38 -25.32 -6.70
N MET A 188 4.45 -25.92 -5.51
CA MET A 188 5.46 -26.88 -5.13
C MET A 188 4.87 -28.24 -4.75
N GLU A 189 5.57 -29.32 -5.10
CA GLU A 189 5.37 -30.68 -4.59
C GLU A 189 6.62 -31.06 -3.78
N GLY A 190 6.56 -30.88 -2.46
CA GLY A 190 7.72 -30.98 -1.59
C GLY A 190 8.80 -29.97 -1.98
N LYS A 191 9.98 -30.44 -2.41
CA LYS A 191 11.09 -29.57 -2.84
C LYS A 191 11.13 -29.32 -4.35
N LYS A 192 10.22 -29.90 -5.12
CA LYS A 192 10.18 -29.77 -6.59
C LYS A 192 9.04 -28.86 -7.03
N PRO A 193 9.21 -28.12 -8.13
CA PRO A 193 8.11 -27.34 -8.71
C PRO A 193 7.06 -28.29 -9.31
N ILE A 194 5.78 -27.91 -9.21
CA ILE A 194 4.68 -28.60 -9.91
C ILE A 194 4.99 -28.63 -11.40
N GLY A 195 4.75 -29.77 -12.06
CA GLY A 195 5.08 -29.98 -13.47
C GLY A 195 6.58 -30.25 -13.75
N GLY A 196 7.42 -30.33 -12.71
CA GLY A 196 8.84 -30.72 -12.82
C GLY A 196 9.77 -29.65 -13.37
N GLN A 197 9.26 -28.49 -13.80
CA GLN A 197 10.02 -27.39 -14.37
C GLN A 197 9.79 -26.09 -13.59
N TRP A 198 10.82 -25.21 -13.54
CA TRP A 198 10.72 -23.94 -12.85
C TRP A 198 10.05 -22.86 -13.70
N ASN A 199 10.15 -22.94 -15.00
CA ASN A 199 9.45 -22.07 -15.94
C ASN A 199 9.01 -22.85 -17.19
N PHE A 200 8.07 -22.28 -17.91
CA PHE A 200 7.48 -22.80 -19.14
C PHE A 200 7.57 -21.78 -20.28
N ASP A 201 8.49 -20.82 -20.19
CA ASP A 201 8.60 -19.69 -21.14
C ASP A 201 8.78 -20.16 -22.60
N ALA A 202 9.43 -21.31 -22.80
CA ALA A 202 9.58 -21.87 -24.15
C ALA A 202 8.26 -22.30 -24.77
N ASP A 203 7.29 -22.71 -23.94
CA ASP A 203 5.97 -23.19 -24.36
C ASP A 203 4.95 -22.04 -24.49
N ASN A 204 5.26 -20.86 -23.95
CA ASN A 204 4.39 -19.68 -23.88
C ASN A 204 4.60 -18.68 -25.02
N ARG A 205 5.03 -19.13 -26.20
CA ARG A 205 5.36 -18.30 -27.37
C ARG A 205 4.45 -18.58 -28.56
N GLY A 206 3.23 -18.96 -28.30
CA GLY A 206 2.22 -19.13 -29.34
C GLY A 206 1.82 -17.76 -29.89
N SER A 207 1.60 -17.70 -31.21
CA SER A 207 1.04 -16.52 -31.86
C SER A 207 -0.38 -16.78 -32.32
N PHE A 208 -1.18 -15.73 -32.40
CA PHE A 208 -2.47 -15.82 -33.07
C PHE A 208 -2.23 -16.11 -34.55
N GLY A 209 -2.84 -17.15 -35.09
CA GLY A 209 -2.81 -17.47 -36.53
C GLY A 209 -3.39 -16.31 -37.35
N LYS A 210 -3.48 -16.53 -38.70
CA LYS A 210 -4.02 -15.51 -39.65
C LYS A 210 -5.43 -15.03 -39.30
N GLN A 211 -6.18 -15.76 -38.48
CA GLN A 211 -7.53 -15.44 -38.06
C GLN A 211 -7.58 -14.57 -36.77
N GLY A 212 -6.40 -14.19 -36.21
CA GLY A 212 -6.31 -13.41 -35.00
C GLY A 212 -6.69 -14.19 -33.72
N PRO A 213 -6.94 -13.51 -32.60
CA PRO A 213 -7.15 -14.12 -31.29
C PRO A 213 -8.48 -14.89 -31.14
N GLY A 214 -9.36 -14.84 -32.12
CA GLY A 214 -10.69 -15.46 -32.03
C GLY A 214 -11.58 -14.74 -31.00
N LEU A 215 -12.50 -15.48 -30.40
CA LEU A 215 -13.43 -14.99 -29.38
C LEU A 215 -12.77 -15.07 -27.99
N LEU A 216 -11.93 -14.09 -27.68
CA LEU A 216 -11.44 -13.93 -26.32
C LEU A 216 -12.50 -13.25 -25.44
N PRO A 217 -12.70 -13.70 -24.20
CA PRO A 217 -13.60 -13.03 -23.26
C PRO A 217 -13.19 -11.58 -23.04
N THR A 218 -14.15 -10.67 -23.11
CA THR A 218 -13.90 -9.25 -22.85
C THR A 218 -13.49 -9.02 -21.39
N PRO A 219 -12.56 -8.06 -21.12
CA PRO A 219 -12.23 -7.70 -19.77
C PRO A 219 -13.44 -7.22 -18.98
N THR A 220 -13.49 -7.57 -17.67
CA THR A 220 -14.50 -7.07 -16.75
C THR A 220 -14.53 -5.55 -16.77
N ARG A 221 -15.73 -5.00 -16.86
CA ARG A 221 -15.97 -3.56 -16.82
C ARG A 221 -16.92 -3.24 -15.68
N VAL A 222 -16.64 -2.13 -15.00
CA VAL A 222 -17.42 -1.60 -13.88
C VAL A 222 -18.04 -0.28 -14.32
N THR A 223 -19.32 -0.09 -14.02
CA THR A 223 -19.96 1.22 -14.25
C THR A 223 -19.47 2.18 -13.17
N PRO A 224 -18.87 3.33 -13.55
CA PRO A 224 -18.44 4.33 -12.59
C PRO A 224 -19.57 4.80 -11.69
N ASP A 225 -19.37 4.78 -10.40
CA ASP A 225 -20.28 5.31 -9.39
C ASP A 225 -20.12 6.83 -9.21
N ALA A 226 -20.86 7.42 -8.27
CA ALA A 226 -20.84 8.86 -8.04
C ALA A 226 -19.46 9.40 -7.65
N ILE A 227 -18.70 8.65 -6.82
CA ILE A 227 -17.33 9.01 -6.39
C ILE A 227 -16.41 8.99 -7.60
N THR A 228 -16.46 7.93 -8.40
CA THR A 228 -15.63 7.77 -9.59
C THR A 228 -15.94 8.82 -10.64
N LEU A 229 -17.22 9.13 -10.86
CA LEU A 229 -17.65 10.19 -11.79
C LEU A 229 -17.15 11.58 -11.36
N ASP A 230 -17.12 11.85 -10.06
CA ASP A 230 -16.57 13.09 -9.52
C ASP A 230 -15.06 13.19 -9.78
N VAL A 231 -14.31 12.10 -9.52
CA VAL A 231 -12.88 12.02 -9.84
C VAL A 231 -12.63 12.18 -11.35
N MET A 232 -13.45 11.57 -12.20
CA MET A 232 -13.31 11.72 -13.65
C MET A 232 -13.45 13.19 -14.10
N ARG A 233 -14.40 13.94 -13.51
CA ARG A 233 -14.52 15.39 -13.76
C ARG A 233 -13.27 16.13 -13.32
N LEU A 234 -12.80 15.87 -12.10
CA LEU A 234 -11.60 16.47 -11.53
C LEU A 234 -10.36 16.22 -12.39
N VAL A 235 -10.14 14.97 -12.84
CA VAL A 235 -9.00 14.58 -13.69
C VAL A 235 -9.06 15.27 -15.05
N ASN A 236 -10.25 15.40 -15.65
CA ASN A 236 -10.40 16.13 -16.91
C ASN A 236 -10.17 17.64 -16.76
N ASP A 237 -10.48 18.21 -15.62
CA ASP A 237 -10.24 19.64 -15.31
C ASP A 237 -8.74 19.89 -14.97
N LYS A 238 -8.25 19.27 -13.92
CA LYS A 238 -6.90 19.54 -13.38
C LYS A 238 -5.75 18.99 -14.25
N LEU A 239 -5.98 17.88 -14.94
CA LEU A 239 -4.99 17.15 -15.73
C LEU A 239 -5.40 17.05 -17.21
N ALA A 240 -6.00 18.09 -17.76
CA ALA A 240 -6.52 18.14 -19.12
C ALA A 240 -5.48 17.73 -20.17
N HIS A 241 -4.21 18.11 -19.94
CA HIS A 241 -3.06 17.87 -20.84
C HIS A 241 -2.40 16.50 -20.67
N HIS A 242 -2.80 15.69 -19.65
CA HIS A 242 -2.26 14.36 -19.46
C HIS A 242 -2.76 13.37 -20.53
N PRO A 243 -1.94 12.36 -20.90
CA PRO A 243 -2.30 11.41 -21.94
C PRO A 243 -3.48 10.52 -21.54
N GLY A 244 -4.14 9.96 -22.56
CA GLY A 244 -5.25 9.03 -22.41
C GLY A 244 -6.61 9.69 -22.36
N SER A 245 -7.65 8.86 -22.46
CA SER A 245 -9.06 9.25 -22.40
C SER A 245 -9.78 8.42 -21.35
N ILE A 246 -10.64 9.06 -20.57
CA ILE A 246 -11.49 8.41 -19.58
C ILE A 246 -12.97 8.39 -19.98
N ALA A 247 -13.30 8.74 -21.22
CA ALA A 247 -14.69 8.75 -21.73
C ALA A 247 -15.37 7.37 -21.61
N GLN A 248 -14.59 6.30 -21.72
CA GLN A 248 -15.06 4.92 -21.55
C GLN A 248 -14.39 4.24 -20.35
N PHE A 249 -14.10 5.00 -19.28
CA PHE A 249 -13.55 4.43 -18.07
C PHE A 249 -14.50 3.39 -17.48
N GLY A 250 -13.96 2.28 -17.03
CA GLY A 250 -14.75 1.17 -16.50
C GLY A 250 -13.85 0.14 -15.79
N TRP A 251 -12.77 0.63 -15.17
CA TRP A 251 -11.88 -0.21 -14.39
C TRP A 251 -12.37 -0.30 -12.93
N PRO A 252 -12.08 -1.43 -12.25
CA PRO A 252 -12.32 -1.54 -10.82
C PRO A 252 -11.58 -0.46 -10.04
N VAL A 253 -12.25 0.12 -9.06
CA VAL A 253 -11.69 1.16 -8.18
C VAL A 253 -11.85 0.82 -6.70
N THR A 254 -12.53 -0.28 -6.39
CA THR A 254 -12.65 -0.81 -5.04
C THR A 254 -12.03 -2.21 -4.95
N ARG A 255 -11.64 -2.64 -3.73
CA ARG A 255 -11.14 -4.00 -3.50
C ARG A 255 -12.16 -5.07 -3.94
N ALA A 256 -13.44 -4.86 -3.65
CA ALA A 256 -14.50 -5.80 -4.02
C ALA A 256 -14.58 -5.98 -5.55
N GLU A 257 -14.62 -4.89 -6.30
CA GLU A 257 -14.62 -4.91 -7.77
C GLU A 257 -13.35 -5.54 -8.34
N ALA A 258 -12.18 -5.23 -7.76
CA ALA A 258 -10.90 -5.79 -8.17
C ALA A 258 -10.86 -7.30 -7.97
N LEU A 259 -11.40 -7.83 -6.87
CA LEU A 259 -11.49 -9.27 -6.62
C LEU A 259 -12.42 -9.97 -7.61
N VAL A 260 -13.54 -9.35 -7.98
CA VAL A 260 -14.43 -9.86 -9.04
C VAL A 260 -13.67 -9.92 -10.37
N ALA A 261 -13.00 -8.83 -10.76
CA ALA A 261 -12.24 -8.77 -12.01
C ALA A 261 -11.07 -9.76 -12.03
N LEU A 262 -10.40 -9.99 -10.90
CA LEU A 262 -9.34 -10.99 -10.75
C LEU A 262 -9.90 -12.41 -10.94
N ASN A 263 -11.02 -12.74 -10.31
CA ASN A 263 -11.65 -14.05 -10.47
C ASN A 263 -12.08 -14.30 -11.93
N GLU A 264 -12.71 -13.33 -12.57
CA GLU A 264 -13.07 -13.41 -13.99
C GLU A 264 -11.85 -13.62 -14.90
N PHE A 265 -10.74 -12.93 -14.60
CA PHE A 265 -9.49 -13.14 -15.32
C PHE A 265 -8.97 -14.57 -15.13
N ILE A 266 -8.91 -15.06 -13.88
CA ILE A 266 -8.39 -16.40 -13.58
C ILE A 266 -9.23 -17.48 -14.28
N VAL A 267 -10.55 -17.37 -14.22
CA VAL A 267 -11.44 -18.39 -14.76
C VAL A 267 -11.50 -18.38 -16.30
N HIS A 268 -11.56 -17.19 -16.90
CA HIS A 268 -11.91 -17.07 -18.32
C HIS A 268 -10.76 -16.68 -19.24
N ARG A 269 -9.69 -16.07 -18.73
CA ARG A 269 -8.61 -15.52 -19.56
C ARG A 269 -7.24 -16.11 -19.26
N LEU A 270 -6.92 -16.37 -17.99
CA LEU A 270 -5.64 -16.96 -17.58
C LEU A 270 -5.32 -18.29 -18.29
N PRO A 271 -6.28 -19.19 -18.55
CA PRO A 271 -5.99 -20.44 -19.27
C PRO A 271 -5.39 -20.23 -20.67
N SER A 272 -5.72 -19.11 -21.33
CA SER A 272 -5.20 -18.78 -22.66
C SER A 272 -4.00 -17.82 -22.62
N PHE A 273 -3.71 -17.23 -21.47
CA PHE A 273 -2.68 -16.21 -21.33
C PHE A 273 -1.28 -16.74 -21.63
N GLY A 274 -0.91 -17.88 -21.04
CA GLY A 274 0.40 -18.48 -21.23
C GLY A 274 0.68 -18.87 -22.69
N LEU A 275 -0.36 -19.27 -23.44
CA LEU A 275 -0.22 -19.67 -24.83
C LEU A 275 -0.01 -18.47 -25.78
N TYR A 276 -0.54 -17.31 -25.43
CA TYR A 276 -0.60 -16.12 -26.30
C TYR A 276 0.00 -14.87 -25.62
N GLN A 277 1.03 -15.06 -24.84
CA GLN A 277 1.66 -14.01 -24.05
C GLN A 277 2.45 -13.01 -24.90
N ASP A 278 3.02 -13.43 -26.05
CA ASP A 278 3.87 -12.64 -26.95
C ASP A 278 3.11 -12.13 -28.18
#